data_f646a0d6a1e5c33949eade770834213c
#
_entry.id   f646a0d6a1e5c33949eade770834213c
#
_cell.length_a   1.000
_cell.length_b   1.000
_cell.length_c   1.000
_cell.angle_alpha   90.00
_cell.angle_beta   90.00
_cell.angle_gamma   90.00
#
_symmetry.space_group_name_H-M   'P 1'
#
loop_
_entity.id
_entity.type
_entity.pdbx_description
1 polymer ?
#
loop_
_entity_poly.entity_id
_entity_poly.type
_entity_poly.pdbx_seq_one_letter_code
_entity_poly.pdbx_strand_id
1 'polypeptide(L)'
;TGLFLAAPIRNSGKATVGELVTERYGPALGLTLTGLSLAYSLGLLAAQLVALREVARILLPDFNPDWILATGTLVVLLYNWAGGFWAVVKTDQIQFFVLAGGFTCLAVLAGQQGWSAPSSQPLTSGARDLAWLFPAFFLGEFLAPAYFMRLAAARSWVQAVRGTVLAGA
;
A
#
# COMPACT_ATOMS: atom_id res chain seq x y z
N THR A 1 0.35 14.84 3.00
CA THR A 1 -0.11 14.08 4.20
C THR A 1 1.01 14.01 5.23
N GLY A 2 2.21 13.53 4.88
CA GLY A 2 3.33 13.36 5.81
C GLY A 2 3.80 14.63 6.51
N LEU A 3 3.78 15.77 5.85
CA LEU A 3 4.19 17.04 6.44
C LEU A 3 3.29 17.49 7.60
N PHE A 4 1.98 17.25 7.51
CA PHE A 4 1.02 17.74 8.51
C PHE A 4 0.68 16.70 9.59
N LEU A 5 0.68 15.41 9.25
CA LEU A 5 0.22 14.35 10.14
C LEU A 5 1.35 13.56 10.82
N ALA A 6 2.57 13.55 10.26
CA ALA A 6 3.67 12.76 10.81
C ALA A 6 4.04 13.19 12.24
N ALA A 7 4.11 14.49 12.52
CA ALA A 7 4.43 15.00 13.84
C ALA A 7 3.33 14.72 14.88
N PRO A 8 2.03 15.03 14.62
CA PRO A 8 0.95 14.69 15.54
C PRO A 8 0.86 13.19 15.81
N ILE A 9 0.94 12.34 14.77
CA ILE A 9 0.85 10.89 14.92
C ILE A 9 2.02 10.37 15.77
N ARG A 10 3.23 10.76 15.46
CA ARG A 10 4.42 10.30 16.20
C ARG A 10 4.39 10.74 17.66
N ASN A 11 3.91 11.95 17.94
CA ASN A 11 3.87 12.51 19.29
C ASN A 11 2.68 12.00 20.12
N SER A 12 1.65 11.42 19.48
CA SER A 12 0.49 10.86 20.18
C SER A 12 0.84 9.62 21.01
N GLY A 13 1.94 8.92 20.68
CA GLY A 13 2.32 7.67 21.34
C GLY A 13 1.37 6.49 21.07
N LYS A 14 0.38 6.65 20.17
CA LYS A 14 -0.60 5.61 19.84
C LYS A 14 -0.11 4.74 18.67
N ALA A 15 -0.47 3.45 18.73
CA ALA A 15 -0.10 2.49 17.69
C ALA A 15 -1.07 2.47 16.51
N THR A 16 -2.33 2.83 16.74
CA THR A 16 -3.38 2.78 15.70
C THR A 16 -4.22 4.06 15.66
N VAL A 17 -4.83 4.32 14.49
CA VAL A 17 -5.78 5.43 14.32
C VAL A 17 -7.00 5.25 15.22
N GLY A 18 -7.45 3.99 15.40
CA GLY A 18 -8.57 3.65 16.27
C GLY A 18 -8.33 4.06 17.72
N GLU A 19 -7.12 3.84 18.27
CA GLU A 19 -6.75 4.29 19.61
C GLU A 19 -6.78 5.82 19.73
N LEU A 20 -6.22 6.52 18.73
CA LEU A 20 -6.18 7.98 18.70
C LEU A 20 -7.60 8.57 18.74
N VAL A 21 -8.49 8.00 17.92
CA VAL A 21 -9.89 8.45 17.84
C VAL A 21 -10.67 8.08 19.11
N THR A 22 -10.42 6.90 19.67
CA THR A 22 -11.05 6.46 20.92
C THR A 22 -10.77 7.43 22.06
N GLU A 23 -9.52 7.88 22.19
CA GLU A 23 -9.13 8.82 23.26
C GLU A 23 -9.79 10.19 23.10
N ARG A 24 -9.96 10.67 21.86
CA ARG A 24 -10.46 12.02 21.60
C ARG A 24 -11.98 12.11 21.47
N TYR A 25 -12.60 11.07 20.92
CA TYR A 25 -14.01 11.08 20.53
C TYR A 25 -14.84 9.95 21.15
N GLY A 26 -14.21 9.12 21.96
CA GLY A 26 -14.87 8.02 22.67
C GLY A 26 -14.83 6.68 21.95
N PRO A 27 -15.17 5.59 22.67
CA PRO A 27 -14.95 4.21 22.21
C PRO A 27 -15.84 3.83 21.01
N ALA A 28 -17.03 4.38 20.89
CA ALA A 28 -17.93 4.06 19.78
C ALA A 28 -17.35 4.44 18.43
N LEU A 29 -16.82 5.68 18.30
CA LEU A 29 -16.19 6.15 17.09
C LEU A 29 -14.86 5.42 16.80
N GLY A 30 -14.06 5.14 17.83
CA GLY A 30 -12.84 4.38 17.69
C GLY A 30 -13.08 2.97 17.17
N LEU A 31 -14.10 2.27 17.67
CA LEU A 31 -14.48 0.93 17.21
C LEU A 31 -14.99 0.95 15.76
N THR A 32 -15.83 1.92 15.42
CA THR A 32 -16.32 2.10 14.05
C THR A 32 -15.18 2.30 13.08
N LEU A 33 -14.23 3.18 13.39
CA LEU A 33 -13.06 3.44 12.54
C LEU A 33 -12.15 2.22 12.42
N THR A 34 -11.95 1.48 13.51
CA THR A 34 -11.19 0.22 13.50
C THR A 34 -11.85 -0.81 12.58
N GLY A 35 -13.18 -0.95 12.65
CA GLY A 35 -13.95 -1.82 11.77
C GLY A 35 -13.84 -1.43 10.29
N LEU A 36 -13.93 -0.13 9.99
CA LEU A 36 -13.74 0.39 8.63
C LEU A 36 -12.31 0.15 8.12
N SER A 37 -11.29 0.38 8.95
CA SER A 37 -9.90 0.11 8.60
C SER A 37 -9.65 -1.37 8.32
N LEU A 38 -10.28 -2.26 9.08
CA LEU A 38 -10.20 -3.70 8.85
C LEU A 38 -10.87 -4.09 7.53
N ALA A 39 -12.08 -3.60 7.28
CA ALA A 39 -12.79 -3.85 6.03
C ALA A 39 -12.02 -3.35 4.80
N TYR A 40 -11.44 -2.15 4.89
CA TYR A 40 -10.57 -1.58 3.86
C TYR A 40 -9.34 -2.47 3.61
N SER A 41 -8.65 -2.89 4.67
CA SER A 41 -7.45 -3.74 4.56
C SER A 41 -7.76 -5.10 3.94
N LEU A 42 -8.89 -5.72 4.30
CA LEU A 42 -9.35 -6.98 3.70
C LEU A 42 -9.71 -6.81 2.23
N GLY A 43 -10.38 -5.72 1.86
CA GLY A 43 -10.69 -5.40 0.47
C GLY A 43 -9.43 -5.20 -0.38
N LEU A 44 -8.44 -4.47 0.15
CA LEU A 44 -7.16 -4.26 -0.53
C LEU A 44 -6.39 -5.58 -0.69
N LEU A 45 -6.35 -6.42 0.35
CA LEU A 45 -5.74 -7.74 0.28
C LEU A 45 -6.41 -8.62 -0.79
N ALA A 46 -7.74 -8.66 -0.82
CA ALA A 46 -8.47 -9.40 -1.84
C ALA A 46 -8.14 -8.94 -3.26
N ALA A 47 -8.08 -7.62 -3.49
CA ALA A 47 -7.69 -7.05 -4.78
C ALA A 47 -6.26 -7.45 -5.20
N GLN A 48 -5.32 -7.44 -4.26
CA GLN A 48 -3.93 -7.89 -4.49
C GLN A 48 -3.86 -9.38 -4.83
N LEU A 49 -4.64 -10.21 -4.16
CA LEU A 49 -4.68 -11.66 -4.44
C LEU A 49 -5.26 -11.94 -5.83
N VAL A 50 -6.30 -11.22 -6.25
CA VAL A 50 -6.86 -11.33 -7.61
C VAL A 50 -5.82 -10.91 -8.65
N ALA A 51 -5.14 -9.77 -8.45
CA ALA A 51 -4.08 -9.31 -9.35
C ALA A 51 -2.93 -10.33 -9.44
N LEU A 52 -2.47 -10.88 -8.32
CA LEU A 52 -1.44 -11.91 -8.29
C LEU A 52 -1.86 -13.17 -9.05
N ARG A 53 -3.13 -13.58 -8.91
CA ARG A 53 -3.69 -14.72 -9.64
C ARG A 53 -3.61 -14.52 -11.15
N GLU A 54 -3.98 -13.34 -11.64
CA GLU A 54 -3.94 -13.04 -13.08
C GLU A 54 -2.49 -12.97 -13.61
N VAL A 55 -1.58 -12.39 -12.85
CA VAL A 55 -0.15 -12.40 -13.20
C VAL A 55 0.39 -13.85 -13.25
N ALA A 56 0.04 -14.69 -12.27
CA ALA A 56 0.46 -16.09 -12.25
C ALA A 56 -0.06 -16.87 -13.47
N ARG A 57 -1.30 -16.62 -13.91
CA ARG A 57 -1.87 -17.23 -15.12
C ARG A 57 -1.10 -16.89 -16.39
N ILE A 58 -0.59 -15.64 -16.49
CA ILE A 58 0.15 -15.17 -17.66
C ILE A 58 1.58 -15.72 -17.66
N LEU A 59 2.26 -15.70 -16.51
CA LEU A 59 3.66 -16.06 -16.42
C LEU A 59 3.91 -17.57 -16.32
N LEU A 60 2.96 -18.32 -15.76
CA LEU A 60 3.09 -19.74 -15.48
C LEU A 60 1.83 -20.49 -15.94
N PRO A 61 1.57 -20.53 -17.27
CA PRO A 61 0.34 -21.11 -17.82
C PRO A 61 0.18 -22.60 -17.54
N ASP A 62 1.28 -23.33 -17.34
CA ASP A 62 1.28 -24.76 -17.08
C ASP A 62 0.95 -25.11 -15.61
N PHE A 63 0.94 -24.11 -14.73
CA PHE A 63 0.66 -24.31 -13.31
C PHE A 63 -0.73 -23.80 -12.95
N ASN A 64 -1.39 -24.51 -12.04
CA ASN A 64 -2.67 -24.04 -11.51
C ASN A 64 -2.45 -22.76 -10.67
N PRO A 65 -3.03 -21.61 -11.07
CA PRO A 65 -2.81 -20.33 -10.42
C PRO A 65 -3.29 -20.31 -8.95
N ASP A 66 -4.26 -21.14 -8.59
CA ASP A 66 -4.78 -21.21 -7.23
C ASP A 66 -3.77 -21.85 -6.26
N TRP A 67 -2.98 -22.82 -6.71
CA TRP A 67 -1.87 -23.36 -5.93
C TRP A 67 -0.72 -22.37 -5.76
N ILE A 68 -0.39 -21.62 -6.80
CA ILE A 68 0.61 -20.54 -6.71
C ILE A 68 0.19 -19.50 -5.69
N LEU A 69 -1.09 -19.09 -5.75
CA LEU A 69 -1.68 -18.14 -4.83
C LEU A 69 -1.66 -18.65 -3.38
N ALA A 70 -2.12 -19.89 -3.16
CA ALA A 70 -2.14 -20.50 -1.83
C ALA A 70 -0.74 -20.61 -1.23
N THR A 71 0.23 -21.08 -2.01
CA THR A 71 1.63 -21.22 -1.57
C THR A 71 2.26 -19.86 -1.26
N GLY A 72 2.09 -18.88 -2.16
CA GLY A 72 2.58 -17.51 -1.95
C GLY A 72 1.97 -16.86 -0.71
N THR A 73 0.66 -17.00 -0.53
CA THR A 73 -0.03 -16.49 0.66
C THR A 73 0.47 -17.15 1.94
N LEU A 74 0.67 -18.47 1.92
CA LEU A 74 1.20 -19.21 3.07
C LEU A 74 2.61 -18.73 3.43
N VAL A 75 3.49 -18.55 2.45
CA VAL A 75 4.84 -18.02 2.67
C VAL A 75 4.79 -16.64 3.32
N VAL A 76 3.92 -15.74 2.81
CA VAL A 76 3.72 -14.39 3.38
C VAL A 76 3.24 -14.48 4.84
N LEU A 77 2.28 -15.33 5.14
CA LEU A 77 1.78 -15.52 6.51
C LEU A 77 2.87 -16.05 7.44
N LEU A 78 3.65 -17.04 7.00
CA LEU A 78 4.71 -17.64 7.81
C LEU A 78 5.81 -16.62 8.14
N TYR A 79 6.30 -15.85 7.17
CA TYR A 79 7.35 -14.89 7.48
C TYR A 79 6.83 -13.70 8.30
N ASN A 80 5.56 -13.29 8.10
CA ASN A 80 4.95 -12.27 8.94
C ASN A 80 4.79 -12.73 10.40
N TRP A 81 4.39 -13.98 10.58
CA TRP A 81 4.26 -14.57 11.92
C TRP A 81 5.62 -14.69 12.61
N ALA A 82 6.65 -15.13 11.89
CA ALA A 82 7.99 -15.32 12.45
C ALA A 82 8.75 -14.00 12.70
N GLY A 83 8.59 -13.00 11.84
CA GLY A 83 9.39 -11.78 11.86
C GLY A 83 8.64 -10.49 12.22
N GLY A 84 7.31 -10.56 12.34
CA GLY A 84 6.46 -9.43 12.69
C GLY A 84 6.68 -8.20 11.80
N PHE A 85 6.46 -7.01 12.37
CA PHE A 85 6.54 -5.74 11.65
C PHE A 85 7.90 -5.50 10.96
N TRP A 86 9.00 -5.90 11.58
CA TRP A 86 10.34 -5.71 11.00
C TRP A 86 10.61 -6.57 9.76
N ALA A 87 10.02 -7.76 9.70
CA ALA A 87 10.12 -8.60 8.49
C ALA A 87 9.43 -7.90 7.30
N VAL A 88 8.24 -7.35 7.53
CA VAL A 88 7.49 -6.60 6.50
C VAL A 88 8.31 -5.41 6.00
N VAL A 89 8.87 -4.60 6.90
CA VAL A 89 9.68 -3.43 6.51
C VAL A 89 10.90 -3.83 5.67
N LYS A 90 11.58 -4.92 6.02
CA LYS A 90 12.72 -5.42 5.23
C LYS A 90 12.29 -5.92 3.85
N THR A 91 11.17 -6.64 3.79
CA THR A 91 10.63 -7.13 2.52
C THR A 91 10.20 -5.96 1.62
N ASP A 92 9.55 -4.94 2.18
CA ASP A 92 9.19 -3.72 1.46
C ASP A 92 10.41 -3.02 0.84
N GLN A 93 11.55 -2.98 1.55
CA GLN A 93 12.79 -2.41 1.02
C GLN A 93 13.30 -3.19 -0.19
N ILE A 94 13.31 -4.52 -0.12
CA ILE A 94 13.73 -5.37 -1.24
C ILE A 94 12.78 -5.18 -2.43
N GLN A 95 11.47 -5.18 -2.18
CA GLN A 95 10.45 -4.96 -3.21
C GLN A 95 10.62 -3.60 -3.88
N PHE A 96 10.94 -2.54 -3.13
CA PHE A 96 11.22 -1.23 -3.69
C PHE A 96 12.35 -1.27 -4.73
N PHE A 97 13.48 -1.91 -4.42
CA PHE A 97 14.60 -2.01 -5.35
C PHE A 97 14.26 -2.86 -6.58
N VAL A 98 13.52 -3.94 -6.39
CA VAL A 98 13.06 -4.79 -7.52
C VAL A 98 12.12 -4.01 -8.44
N LEU A 99 11.16 -3.28 -7.87
CA LEU A 99 10.23 -2.46 -8.65
C LEU A 99 10.95 -1.29 -9.35
N ALA A 100 11.83 -0.57 -8.65
CA ALA A 100 12.60 0.52 -9.24
C ALA A 100 13.47 0.02 -10.40
N GLY A 101 14.15 -1.12 -10.24
CA GLY A 101 14.93 -1.76 -11.29
C GLY A 101 14.06 -2.21 -12.46
N GLY A 102 12.93 -2.83 -12.19
CA GLY A 102 11.97 -3.27 -13.21
C GLY A 102 11.40 -2.11 -14.03
N PHE A 103 10.95 -1.04 -13.38
CA PHE A 103 10.46 0.16 -14.07
C PHE A 103 11.56 0.84 -14.89
N THR A 104 12.77 0.93 -14.36
CA THR A 104 13.91 1.49 -15.09
C THR A 104 14.22 0.66 -16.34
N CYS A 105 14.25 -0.67 -16.22
CA CYS A 105 14.45 -1.58 -17.34
C CYS A 105 13.36 -1.40 -18.40
N LEU A 106 12.08 -1.37 -18.00
CA LEU A 106 10.96 -1.15 -18.92
C LEU A 106 11.05 0.21 -19.62
N ALA A 107 11.41 1.26 -18.91
CA ALA A 107 11.57 2.61 -19.49
C ALA A 107 12.69 2.64 -20.53
N VAL A 108 13.83 1.98 -20.26
CA VAL A 108 14.94 1.87 -21.22
C VAL A 108 14.52 1.08 -22.46
N LEU A 109 13.87 -0.08 -22.29
CA LEU A 109 13.39 -0.90 -23.41
C LEU A 109 12.34 -0.17 -24.25
N ALA A 110 11.41 0.51 -23.61
CA ALA A 110 10.41 1.33 -24.30
C ALA A 110 11.05 2.46 -25.11
N GLY A 111 12.06 3.14 -24.55
CA GLY A 111 12.81 4.17 -25.25
C GLY A 111 13.57 3.65 -26.46
N GLN A 112 14.16 2.45 -26.38
CA GLN A 112 14.87 1.81 -27.51
C GLN A 112 13.93 1.37 -28.63
N GLN A 113 12.70 0.96 -28.31
CA GLN A 113 11.73 0.50 -29.31
C GLN A 113 10.94 1.64 -29.96
N GLY A 114 11.26 2.91 -29.68
CA GLY A 114 10.55 4.06 -30.22
C GLY A 114 9.06 4.08 -29.83
N TRP A 115 8.77 3.77 -28.57
CA TRP A 115 7.40 3.70 -28.10
C TRP A 115 6.68 5.04 -28.33
N SER A 116 5.88 5.08 -29.38
CA SER A 116 4.85 6.10 -29.50
C SER A 116 3.76 5.78 -28.50
N ALA A 117 3.49 6.71 -27.56
CA ALA A 117 2.36 6.59 -26.66
C ALA A 117 1.12 6.16 -27.48
N PRO A 118 0.37 5.13 -27.04
CA PRO A 118 -0.85 4.76 -27.73
C PRO A 118 -1.68 6.02 -27.91
N SER A 119 -2.11 6.28 -29.15
CA SER A 119 -2.94 7.43 -29.50
C SER A 119 -4.04 7.52 -28.46
N SER A 120 -4.05 8.63 -27.73
CA SER A 120 -4.96 8.86 -26.62
C SER A 120 -6.40 8.64 -27.08
N GLN A 121 -6.94 7.46 -26.84
CA GLN A 121 -8.39 7.32 -26.87
C GLN A 121 -8.91 8.33 -25.85
N PRO A 122 -9.87 9.17 -26.21
CA PRO A 122 -10.37 10.18 -25.30
C PRO A 122 -10.89 9.47 -24.03
N LEU A 123 -10.27 9.77 -22.89
CA LEU A 123 -10.66 9.27 -21.56
C LEU A 123 -12.03 9.81 -21.13
N THR A 124 -13.00 9.91 -22.06
CA THR A 124 -14.28 10.56 -21.83
C THR A 124 -15.17 9.82 -20.83
N SER A 125 -15.03 8.50 -20.71
CA SER A 125 -15.68 7.74 -19.62
C SER A 125 -14.76 7.57 -18.40
N GLY A 126 -13.46 7.34 -18.61
CA GLY A 126 -12.50 7.12 -17.55
C GLY A 126 -12.13 8.34 -16.70
N ALA A 127 -12.20 9.56 -17.24
CA ALA A 127 -11.88 10.78 -16.48
C ALA A 127 -12.88 11.03 -15.34
N ARG A 128 -14.15 10.69 -15.56
CA ARG A 128 -15.21 10.83 -14.55
C ARG A 128 -15.05 9.77 -13.44
N ASP A 129 -14.66 8.56 -13.83
CA ASP A 129 -14.38 7.46 -12.89
C ASP A 129 -13.10 7.71 -12.10
N LEU A 130 -12.04 8.25 -12.74
CA LEU A 130 -10.82 8.70 -12.09
C LEU A 130 -11.06 9.84 -11.09
N ALA A 131 -11.99 10.75 -11.37
CA ALA A 131 -12.33 11.84 -10.45
C ALA A 131 -12.94 11.34 -9.13
N TRP A 132 -13.63 10.21 -9.14
CA TRP A 132 -14.16 9.56 -7.93
C TRP A 132 -13.14 8.63 -7.28
N LEU A 133 -12.31 7.96 -8.07
CA LEU A 133 -11.27 7.06 -7.56
C LEU A 133 -10.21 7.82 -6.76
N PHE A 134 -9.81 9.00 -7.22
CA PHE A 134 -8.80 9.80 -6.53
C PHE A 134 -9.15 10.12 -5.07
N PRO A 135 -10.31 10.71 -4.74
CA PRO A 135 -10.67 10.95 -3.35
C PRO A 135 -10.90 9.65 -2.56
N ALA A 136 -11.40 8.58 -3.20
CA ALA A 136 -11.57 7.29 -2.55
C ALA A 136 -10.23 6.66 -2.13
N PHE A 137 -9.23 6.66 -3.02
CA PHE A 137 -7.87 6.21 -2.70
C PHE A 137 -7.21 7.12 -1.66
N PHE A 138 -7.36 8.42 -1.81
CA PHE A 138 -6.78 9.40 -0.87
C PHE A 138 -7.34 9.22 0.55
N LEU A 139 -8.66 9.07 0.68
CA LEU A 139 -9.31 8.78 1.96
C LEU A 139 -8.95 7.39 2.50
N GLY A 140 -8.85 6.40 1.61
CA GLY A 140 -8.42 5.05 1.95
C GLY A 140 -7.03 5.01 2.59
N GLU A 141 -6.07 5.77 2.06
CA GLU A 141 -4.73 5.88 2.62
C GLU A 141 -4.70 6.44 4.05
N PHE A 142 -5.64 7.34 4.40
CA PHE A 142 -5.77 7.79 5.81
C PHE A 142 -6.30 6.71 6.74
N LEU A 143 -7.13 5.80 6.21
CA LEU A 143 -7.68 4.68 6.96
C LEU A 143 -6.71 3.49 7.00
N ALA A 144 -5.69 3.46 6.12
CA ALA A 144 -4.73 2.38 6.03
C ALA A 144 -3.88 2.29 7.31
N PRO A 145 -4.03 1.25 8.11
CA PRO A 145 -3.30 1.12 9.37
C PRO A 145 -1.79 1.04 9.16
N ALA A 146 -1.34 0.53 8.01
CA ALA A 146 0.06 0.39 7.66
C ALA A 146 0.80 1.73 7.60
N TYR A 147 0.18 2.77 7.04
CA TYR A 147 0.77 4.11 6.98
C TYR A 147 0.92 4.72 8.37
N PHE A 148 -0.13 4.64 9.18
CA PHE A 148 -0.10 5.12 10.55
C PHE A 148 0.97 4.42 11.39
N MET A 149 1.05 3.08 11.32
CA MET A 149 2.03 2.29 12.06
C MET A 149 3.46 2.63 11.67
N ARG A 150 3.74 2.89 10.39
CA ARG A 150 5.08 3.31 9.92
C ARG A 150 5.47 4.68 10.49
N LEU A 151 4.55 5.64 10.55
CA LEU A 151 4.80 6.95 11.15
C LEU A 151 4.99 6.83 12.67
N ALA A 152 4.17 6.03 13.34
CA ALA A 152 4.27 5.80 14.78
C ALA A 152 5.57 5.08 15.18
N ALA A 153 6.09 4.18 14.33
CA ALA A 153 7.32 3.44 14.55
C ALA A 153 8.61 4.25 14.29
N ALA A 154 8.53 5.45 13.69
CA ALA A 154 9.69 6.27 13.43
C ALA A 154 10.39 6.71 14.74
N ARG A 155 11.74 6.75 14.75
CA ARG A 155 12.51 7.14 15.95
C ARG A 155 12.25 8.59 16.39
N SER A 156 12.02 9.49 15.44
CA SER A 156 11.72 10.89 15.71
C SER A 156 10.75 11.45 14.67
N TRP A 157 10.05 12.53 15.03
CA TRP A 157 9.14 13.22 14.11
C TRP A 157 9.87 13.75 12.85
N VAL A 158 11.13 14.16 12.99
CA VAL A 158 11.96 14.63 11.85
C VAL A 158 12.22 13.50 10.86
N GLN A 159 12.50 12.29 11.35
CA GLN A 159 12.68 11.12 10.49
C GLN A 159 11.38 10.68 9.84
N ALA A 160 10.26 10.74 10.56
CA ALA A 160 8.95 10.47 9.99
C ALA A 160 8.62 11.41 8.82
N VAL A 161 8.83 12.72 8.99
CA VAL A 161 8.61 13.73 7.95
C VAL A 161 9.56 13.52 6.76
N ARG A 162 10.87 13.38 7.02
CA ARG A 162 11.86 13.15 5.94
C ARG A 162 11.57 11.89 5.15
N GLY A 163 11.25 10.78 5.84
CA GLY A 163 10.90 9.52 5.18
C GLY A 163 9.68 9.65 4.28
N THR A 164 8.65 10.38 4.73
CA THR A 164 7.44 10.59 3.94
C THR A 164 7.67 11.50 2.72
N VAL A 165 8.48 12.55 2.88
CA VAL A 165 8.82 13.46 1.77
C VAL A 165 9.65 12.72 0.73
N LEU A 166 10.67 11.95 1.15
CA LEU A 166 11.50 11.18 0.23
C LEU A 166 10.74 10.05 -0.48
N ALA A 167 9.72 9.47 0.16
CA ALA A 167 8.88 8.44 -0.46
C ALA A 167 7.83 9.01 -1.43
N GLY A 168 7.52 10.30 -1.34
CA GLY A 168 6.54 10.97 -2.19
C GLY A 168 7.15 11.86 -3.29
N ALA A 169 8.48 11.96 -3.36
CA ALA A 169 9.24 12.68 -4.39
C ALA A 169 9.66 11.74 -5.51
#